data_abb45cb6a421c8b62387b04a1978f523
#
_entry.id   abb45cb6a421c8b62387b04a1978f523
#
_cell.length_a   1.000
_cell.length_b   1.000
_cell.length_c   1.000
_cell.angle_alpha   90.00
_cell.angle_beta   90.00
_cell.angle_gamma   90.00
#
_symmetry.space_group_name_H-M   'P 1'
#
loop_
_entity.id
_entity.type
_entity.pdbx_description
1 polymer ?
#
loop_
_entity_poly.entity_id
_entity_poly.type
_entity_poly.pdbx_seq_one_letter_code
_entity_poly.pdbx_strand_id
1 'polypeptide(L)'
;TFAIPHGGGGPGVGPVAAKAHLAPFLPGHPLNPRNEHPLNDGGTVTHDGHAVSAAPFGSVSVLPISWAYLRLMGLKGLQFATEMAVLNANYIAHRLHDKIPILYTGQNGYVAHECILDLRPLTTETGITVDDVAKRLIDYGFHAPTMSFPVAGTLMVEPTESEDLAELDRFCDAMLAIVEEARMVQSGHWPANDNPLINAPHPAARLVADEWNHPYSRELGCYPGMRLGIQRCLLYTSPS
;
A
#
# COMPACT_ATOMS: atom_id res chain seq x y z
N THR A 1 -12.95 8.96 1.36
CA THR A 1 -13.27 7.59 1.80
C THR A 1 -12.60 7.23 3.13
N PHE A 2 -12.81 8.08 4.15
CA PHE A 2 -12.24 7.89 5.48
C PHE A 2 -12.62 6.52 6.08
N ALA A 3 -11.62 5.75 6.50
CA ALA A 3 -11.72 4.46 7.15
C ALA A 3 -12.46 3.35 6.35
N ILE A 4 -12.60 3.49 5.04
CA ILE A 4 -13.21 2.46 4.21
C ILE A 4 -12.18 1.38 3.86
N PRO A 5 -12.45 0.10 4.13
CA PRO A 5 -11.56 -0.99 3.78
C PRO A 5 -11.62 -1.27 2.27
N HIS A 6 -10.64 -0.77 1.52
CA HIS A 6 -10.65 -0.87 0.05
C HIS A 6 -10.21 -2.24 -0.48
N GLY A 7 -9.24 -2.88 0.12
CA GLY A 7 -8.86 -4.25 -0.21
C GLY A 7 -8.51 -4.49 -1.69
N GLY A 8 -7.55 -3.76 -2.23
CA GLY A 8 -7.12 -3.94 -3.62
C GLY A 8 -8.10 -3.45 -4.68
N GLY A 9 -8.84 -2.41 -4.38
CA GLY A 9 -9.80 -1.78 -5.29
C GLY A 9 -11.19 -1.56 -4.73
N GLY A 10 -11.59 -2.22 -3.72
CA GLY A 10 -12.85 -2.19 -2.96
C GLY A 10 -13.88 -1.09 -3.26
N PRO A 11 -14.95 -1.00 -2.48
CA PRO A 11 -16.03 -0.06 -2.73
C PRO A 11 -15.56 1.39 -2.54
N GLY A 12 -16.07 2.29 -3.36
CA GLY A 12 -15.81 3.71 -3.26
C GLY A 12 -17.06 4.52 -3.55
N VAL A 13 -17.11 5.74 -3.02
CA VAL A 13 -18.11 6.74 -3.36
C VAL A 13 -17.44 8.10 -3.37
N GLY A 14 -17.70 8.87 -4.42
CA GLY A 14 -17.19 10.23 -4.56
C GLY A 14 -18.35 11.17 -4.88
N PRO A 15 -18.68 12.14 -4.01
CA PRO A 15 -19.69 13.14 -4.34
C PRO A 15 -19.19 14.01 -5.50
N VAL A 16 -20.05 14.22 -6.49
CA VAL A 16 -19.78 15.10 -7.63
C VAL A 16 -20.79 16.23 -7.62
N ALA A 17 -20.30 17.46 -7.69
CA ALA A 17 -21.13 18.64 -7.86
C ALA A 17 -20.90 19.23 -9.25
N ALA A 18 -21.98 19.66 -9.90
CA ALA A 18 -21.94 20.30 -11.21
C ALA A 18 -22.72 21.60 -11.22
N LYS A 19 -22.31 22.55 -12.07
CA LYS A 19 -23.10 23.76 -12.30
C LYS A 19 -24.41 23.40 -13.00
N ALA A 20 -25.47 24.20 -12.77
CA ALA A 20 -26.82 23.94 -13.27
C ALA A 20 -26.91 23.68 -14.80
N HIS A 21 -26.09 24.38 -15.61
CA HIS A 21 -26.07 24.17 -17.05
C HIS A 21 -25.54 22.80 -17.50
N LEU A 22 -24.84 22.07 -16.61
CA LEU A 22 -24.35 20.72 -16.87
C LEU A 22 -25.33 19.64 -16.39
N ALA A 23 -26.35 20.01 -15.61
CA ALA A 23 -27.30 19.07 -15.06
C ALA A 23 -27.99 18.17 -16.12
N PRO A 24 -28.36 18.66 -17.33
CA PRO A 24 -28.93 17.80 -18.37
C PRO A 24 -27.99 16.70 -18.88
N PHE A 25 -26.70 16.81 -18.63
CA PHE A 25 -25.68 15.85 -19.09
C PHE A 25 -25.26 14.88 -17.99
N LEU A 26 -25.83 14.98 -16.79
CA LEU A 26 -25.53 14.04 -15.72
C LEU A 26 -26.08 12.64 -16.04
N PRO A 27 -25.44 11.56 -15.55
CA PRO A 27 -25.92 10.22 -15.80
C PRO A 27 -27.28 9.96 -15.14
N GLY A 28 -28.14 9.23 -15.83
CA GLY A 28 -29.38 8.71 -15.28
C GLY A 28 -29.26 7.31 -14.73
N HIS A 29 -30.36 6.75 -14.22
CA HIS A 29 -30.39 5.36 -13.77
C HIS A 29 -31.79 4.78 -13.81
N PRO A 30 -31.99 3.52 -14.29
CA PRO A 30 -33.31 2.89 -14.37
C PRO A 30 -34.04 2.78 -13.00
N LEU A 31 -33.27 2.68 -11.88
CA LEU A 31 -33.84 2.65 -10.54
C LEU A 31 -34.12 4.04 -9.95
N ASN A 32 -33.77 5.10 -10.67
CA ASN A 32 -34.19 6.47 -10.37
C ASN A 32 -35.15 6.95 -11.48
N PRO A 33 -36.42 6.57 -11.43
CA PRO A 33 -37.36 6.76 -12.55
C PRO A 33 -37.65 8.23 -12.90
N ARG A 34 -37.33 9.14 -11.98
CA ARG A 34 -37.51 10.57 -12.24
C ARG A 34 -36.27 11.20 -12.84
N ASN A 35 -35.11 10.52 -12.76
CA ASN A 35 -33.82 11.10 -13.17
C ASN A 35 -33.63 12.54 -12.70
N GLU A 36 -34.01 12.79 -11.44
CA GLU A 36 -34.02 14.13 -10.84
C GLU A 36 -32.74 14.39 -10.08
N HIS A 37 -32.13 15.55 -10.33
CA HIS A 37 -31.02 16.06 -9.53
C HIS A 37 -31.45 17.36 -8.84
N PRO A 38 -31.24 17.48 -7.53
CA PRO A 38 -31.59 18.70 -6.79
C PRO A 38 -30.66 19.87 -7.22
N LEU A 39 -31.24 21.04 -7.34
CA LEU A 39 -30.53 22.29 -7.53
C LEU A 39 -30.39 23.05 -6.20
N ASN A 40 -29.40 23.96 -6.12
CA ASN A 40 -29.16 24.76 -4.91
C ASN A 40 -30.31 25.73 -4.57
N ASP A 41 -31.13 26.07 -5.54
CA ASP A 41 -32.32 26.94 -5.37
C ASP A 41 -33.58 26.18 -4.91
N GLY A 42 -33.45 24.88 -4.63
CA GLY A 42 -34.55 24.00 -4.23
C GLY A 42 -35.32 23.42 -5.42
N GLY A 43 -34.93 23.72 -6.64
CA GLY A 43 -35.47 23.10 -7.85
C GLY A 43 -34.88 21.71 -8.09
N THR A 44 -35.41 21.04 -9.13
CA THR A 44 -34.87 19.78 -9.64
C THR A 44 -34.74 19.89 -11.16
N VAL A 45 -33.76 19.17 -11.70
CA VAL A 45 -33.62 19.01 -13.16
C VAL A 45 -33.75 17.52 -13.49
N THR A 46 -34.49 17.23 -14.55
CA THR A 46 -34.59 15.88 -15.08
C THR A 46 -33.71 15.74 -16.33
N HIS A 47 -33.20 14.54 -16.56
CA HIS A 47 -32.40 14.25 -17.74
C HIS A 47 -32.58 12.80 -18.19
N ASP A 48 -32.28 12.53 -19.46
CA ASP A 48 -32.40 11.23 -20.11
C ASP A 48 -31.04 10.47 -20.17
N GLY A 49 -30.10 10.82 -19.32
CA GLY A 49 -28.77 10.21 -19.29
C GLY A 49 -28.80 8.71 -19.03
N HIS A 50 -27.88 7.98 -19.66
CA HIS A 50 -27.72 6.55 -19.43
C HIS A 50 -27.02 6.26 -18.11
N ALA A 51 -27.30 5.08 -17.54
CA ALA A 51 -26.58 4.63 -16.34
C ALA A 51 -25.08 4.42 -16.62
N VAL A 52 -24.22 4.92 -15.72
CA VAL A 52 -22.77 4.72 -15.76
C VAL A 52 -22.29 3.77 -14.66
N SER A 53 -23.16 3.37 -13.75
CA SER A 53 -22.87 2.42 -12.67
C SER A 53 -24.06 1.50 -12.41
N ALA A 54 -23.84 0.37 -11.76
CA ALA A 54 -24.89 -0.58 -11.42
C ALA A 54 -25.88 -0.05 -10.36
N ALA A 55 -25.48 0.91 -9.54
CA ALA A 55 -26.31 1.54 -8.53
C ALA A 55 -26.54 3.02 -8.85
N PRO A 56 -27.74 3.59 -8.59
CA PRO A 56 -28.10 4.96 -8.96
C PRO A 56 -27.20 6.03 -8.30
N PHE A 57 -26.69 5.76 -7.13
CA PHE A 57 -25.85 6.70 -6.35
C PHE A 57 -24.49 6.11 -5.96
N GLY A 58 -23.99 5.13 -6.71
CA GLY A 58 -22.77 4.41 -6.40
C GLY A 58 -22.86 3.58 -5.11
N SER A 59 -21.74 3.35 -4.43
CA SER A 59 -21.68 2.51 -3.23
C SER A 59 -22.02 3.30 -1.95
N VAL A 60 -23.18 3.96 -1.89
CA VAL A 60 -23.59 4.85 -0.79
C VAL A 60 -23.64 4.14 0.58
N SER A 61 -23.76 2.82 0.60
CA SER A 61 -23.76 2.01 1.84
C SER A 61 -22.46 2.12 2.64
N VAL A 62 -21.35 2.60 2.04
CA VAL A 62 -20.09 2.83 2.75
C VAL A 62 -20.04 4.19 3.47
N LEU A 63 -20.94 5.12 3.17
CA LEU A 63 -20.98 6.45 3.82
C LEU A 63 -21.15 6.40 5.35
N PRO A 64 -21.95 5.47 5.94
CA PRO A 64 -22.02 5.33 7.40
C PRO A 64 -20.68 5.07 8.06
N ILE A 65 -19.74 4.38 7.40
CA ILE A 65 -18.38 4.13 7.91
C ILE A 65 -17.61 5.46 8.02
N SER A 66 -17.57 6.24 6.95
CA SER A 66 -16.94 7.55 6.97
C SER A 66 -17.61 8.50 7.95
N TRP A 67 -18.95 8.49 8.02
CA TRP A 67 -19.70 9.30 8.99
C TRP A 67 -19.34 8.94 10.44
N ALA A 68 -19.29 7.65 10.78
CA ALA A 68 -18.91 7.20 12.11
C ALA A 68 -17.46 7.60 12.44
N TYR A 69 -16.53 7.42 11.52
CA TYR A 69 -15.14 7.85 11.69
C TYR A 69 -15.03 9.35 11.98
N LEU A 70 -15.70 10.18 11.17
CA LEU A 70 -15.70 11.64 11.37
C LEU A 70 -16.31 12.04 12.72
N ARG A 71 -17.38 11.36 13.15
CA ARG A 71 -18.03 11.60 14.45
C ARG A 71 -17.17 11.20 15.64
N LEU A 72 -16.44 10.09 15.53
CA LEU A 72 -15.54 9.59 16.56
C LEU A 72 -14.30 10.47 16.72
N MET A 73 -13.67 10.84 15.60
CA MET A 73 -12.42 11.60 15.59
C MET A 73 -12.64 13.09 15.91
N GLY A 74 -13.70 13.68 15.40
CA GLY A 74 -13.90 15.12 15.43
C GLY A 74 -12.83 15.89 14.69
N LEU A 75 -12.91 17.21 14.64
CA LEU A 75 -11.96 18.05 13.89
C LEU A 75 -10.51 17.88 14.37
N LYS A 76 -10.29 17.91 15.68
CA LYS A 76 -8.94 17.76 16.25
C LYS A 76 -8.32 16.39 15.98
N GLY A 77 -9.14 15.32 16.08
CA GLY A 77 -8.68 13.98 15.80
C GLY A 77 -8.31 13.79 14.32
N LEU A 78 -9.10 14.32 13.41
CA LEU A 78 -8.82 14.27 11.97
C LEU A 78 -7.54 15.04 11.60
N GLN A 79 -7.34 16.22 12.19
CA GLN A 79 -6.10 16.98 12.01
C GLN A 79 -4.91 16.19 12.52
N PHE A 80 -4.97 15.66 13.74
CA PHE A 80 -3.90 14.88 14.34
C PHE A 80 -3.59 13.62 13.52
N ALA A 81 -4.62 12.88 13.05
CA ALA A 81 -4.43 11.72 12.19
C ALA A 81 -3.66 12.09 10.90
N THR A 82 -4.03 13.21 10.27
CA THR A 82 -3.33 13.69 9.07
C THR A 82 -1.87 14.06 9.35
N GLU A 83 -1.61 14.77 10.46
CA GLU A 83 -0.25 15.15 10.88
C GLU A 83 0.60 13.90 11.15
N MET A 84 0.03 12.89 11.82
CA MET A 84 0.73 11.62 12.08
C MET A 84 1.00 10.83 10.80
N ALA A 85 0.07 10.76 9.86
CA ALA A 85 0.29 10.09 8.58
C ALA A 85 1.45 10.70 7.81
N VAL A 86 1.50 12.04 7.74
CA VAL A 86 2.62 12.76 7.11
C VAL A 86 3.93 12.55 7.86
N LEU A 87 3.92 12.58 9.19
CA LEU A 87 5.11 12.33 10.00
C LEU A 87 5.65 10.91 9.78
N ASN A 88 4.79 9.90 9.81
CA ASN A 88 5.17 8.50 9.63
C ASN A 88 5.79 8.24 8.25
N ALA A 89 5.22 8.78 7.19
CA ALA A 89 5.78 8.68 5.84
C ALA A 89 7.16 9.34 5.73
N ASN A 90 7.34 10.52 6.34
CA ASN A 90 8.62 11.21 6.37
C ASN A 90 9.65 10.50 7.25
N TYR A 91 9.22 9.84 8.33
CA TYR A 91 10.09 9.02 9.16
C TYR A 91 10.69 7.85 8.35
N ILE A 92 9.85 7.11 7.62
CA ILE A 92 10.31 6.01 6.74
C ILE A 92 11.24 6.55 5.66
N ALA A 93 10.85 7.63 4.98
CA ALA A 93 11.68 8.26 3.96
C ALA A 93 13.06 8.63 4.51
N HIS A 94 13.11 9.25 5.69
CA HIS A 94 14.36 9.63 6.35
C HIS A 94 15.22 8.41 6.75
N ARG A 95 14.60 7.34 7.25
CA ARG A 95 15.32 6.11 7.65
C ARG A 95 15.95 5.38 6.47
N LEU A 96 15.34 5.47 5.28
CA LEU A 96 15.72 4.65 4.12
C LEU A 96 16.52 5.40 3.06
N HIS A 97 16.49 6.74 2.99
CA HIS A 97 17.00 7.54 1.87
C HIS A 97 18.49 7.28 1.51
N ASP A 98 19.32 6.93 2.48
CA ASP A 98 20.76 6.65 2.24
C ASP A 98 21.00 5.34 1.47
N LYS A 99 20.05 4.43 1.49
CA LYS A 99 20.15 3.10 0.88
C LYS A 99 19.16 2.88 -0.26
N ILE A 100 18.02 3.52 -0.17
CA ILE A 100 16.93 3.44 -1.15
C ILE A 100 16.49 4.87 -1.48
N PRO A 101 16.72 5.37 -2.71
CA PRO A 101 16.31 6.71 -3.09
C PRO A 101 14.80 6.91 -2.93
N ILE A 102 14.39 8.11 -2.49
CA ILE A 102 12.99 8.53 -2.46
C ILE A 102 12.71 9.27 -3.78
N LEU A 103 11.81 8.72 -4.61
CA LEU A 103 11.65 9.17 -5.99
C LEU A 103 11.06 10.57 -6.09
N TYR A 104 10.04 10.88 -5.31
CA TYR A 104 9.37 12.19 -5.35
C TYR A 104 9.38 12.85 -3.97
N THR A 105 9.90 14.06 -3.93
CA THR A 105 9.90 14.91 -2.72
C THR A 105 9.48 16.33 -3.07
N GLY A 106 8.96 17.04 -2.09
CA GLY A 106 8.73 18.48 -2.19
C GLY A 106 10.03 19.30 -2.12
N GLN A 107 9.90 20.63 -2.14
CA GLN A 107 11.03 21.58 -2.17
C GLN A 107 12.05 21.39 -1.04
N ASN A 108 11.61 20.95 0.12
CA ASN A 108 12.45 20.77 1.31
C ASN A 108 12.84 19.28 1.54
N GLY A 109 12.66 18.42 0.56
CA GLY A 109 12.95 17.00 0.68
C GLY A 109 11.90 16.18 1.45
N TYR A 110 10.77 16.77 1.83
CA TYR A 110 9.69 16.08 2.52
C TYR A 110 8.71 15.44 1.53
N VAL A 111 8.07 14.36 2.00
CA VAL A 111 6.97 13.68 1.33
C VAL A 111 5.63 14.02 2.00
N ALA A 112 4.51 13.68 1.36
CA ALA A 112 3.18 13.79 1.95
C ALA A 112 2.88 12.62 2.90
N HIS A 113 1.71 11.99 2.77
CA HIS A 113 1.30 10.82 3.59
C HIS A 113 1.85 9.49 3.09
N GLU A 114 2.54 9.49 1.96
CA GLU A 114 3.16 8.33 1.32
C GLU A 114 4.56 8.68 0.81
N CYS A 115 5.42 7.67 0.66
CA CYS A 115 6.72 7.84 0.02
C CYS A 115 6.94 6.75 -1.04
N ILE A 116 7.62 7.13 -2.12
CA ILE A 116 7.93 6.23 -3.24
C ILE A 116 9.40 5.80 -3.13
N LEU A 117 9.60 4.54 -2.78
CA LEU A 117 10.93 3.93 -2.69
C LEU A 117 11.36 3.48 -4.09
N ASP A 118 12.48 4.02 -4.59
CA ASP A 118 13.01 3.69 -5.91
C ASP A 118 13.98 2.51 -5.83
N LEU A 119 13.53 1.32 -6.24
CA LEU A 119 14.36 0.11 -6.24
C LEU A 119 15.09 -0.13 -7.58
N ARG A 120 14.91 0.73 -8.59
CA ARG A 120 15.57 0.57 -9.89
C ARG A 120 17.10 0.57 -9.82
N PRO A 121 17.76 1.42 -9.03
CA PRO A 121 19.19 1.34 -8.82
C PRO A 121 19.61 -0.01 -8.23
N LEU A 122 18.93 -0.47 -7.18
CA LEU A 122 19.19 -1.78 -6.56
C LEU A 122 19.05 -2.91 -7.60
N THR A 123 17.97 -2.90 -8.38
CA THR A 123 17.74 -3.90 -9.44
C THR A 123 18.88 -3.88 -10.49
N THR A 124 19.29 -2.69 -10.90
CA THR A 124 20.39 -2.54 -11.89
C THR A 124 21.71 -3.11 -11.37
N GLU A 125 22.00 -2.90 -10.09
CA GLU A 125 23.25 -3.32 -9.46
C GLU A 125 23.28 -4.82 -9.12
N THR A 126 22.15 -5.37 -8.68
CA THR A 126 22.10 -6.71 -8.06
C THR A 126 21.32 -7.74 -8.88
N GLY A 127 20.50 -7.32 -9.83
CA GLY A 127 19.56 -8.17 -10.57
C GLY A 127 18.30 -8.53 -9.78
N ILE A 128 18.18 -8.12 -8.50
CA ILE A 128 17.01 -8.37 -7.66
C ILE A 128 15.91 -7.38 -8.03
N THR A 129 14.74 -7.89 -8.37
CA THR A 129 13.61 -7.10 -8.84
C THR A 129 12.75 -6.56 -7.69
N VAL A 130 11.88 -5.58 -7.98
CA VAL A 130 10.89 -5.10 -7.01
C VAL A 130 9.95 -6.23 -6.56
N ASP A 131 9.63 -7.17 -7.45
CA ASP A 131 8.82 -8.36 -7.13
C ASP A 131 9.50 -9.26 -6.09
N ASP A 132 10.82 -9.47 -6.22
CA ASP A 132 11.59 -10.28 -5.27
C ASP A 132 11.63 -9.61 -3.90
N VAL A 133 11.82 -8.29 -3.86
CA VAL A 133 11.76 -7.49 -2.63
C VAL A 133 10.37 -7.58 -1.98
N ALA A 134 9.29 -7.43 -2.77
CA ALA A 134 7.92 -7.51 -2.27
C ALA A 134 7.61 -8.91 -1.68
N LYS A 135 8.01 -9.98 -2.37
CA LYS A 135 7.87 -11.34 -1.87
C LYS A 135 8.71 -11.58 -0.61
N ARG A 136 9.93 -11.03 -0.57
CA ARG A 136 10.80 -11.19 0.60
C ARG A 136 10.25 -10.46 1.83
N LEU A 137 9.56 -9.33 1.68
CA LEU A 137 8.84 -8.66 2.75
C LEU A 137 7.79 -9.56 3.42
N ILE A 138 7.16 -10.49 2.68
CA ILE A 138 6.23 -11.48 3.26
C ILE A 138 6.97 -12.38 4.27
N ASP A 139 8.21 -12.78 3.98
CA ASP A 139 9.02 -13.56 4.91
C ASP A 139 9.39 -12.76 6.18
N TYR A 140 9.52 -11.44 6.06
CA TYR A 140 9.69 -10.53 7.19
C TYR A 140 8.37 -10.22 7.93
N GLY A 141 7.24 -10.79 7.49
CA GLY A 141 5.94 -10.64 8.13
C GLY A 141 5.20 -9.36 7.74
N PHE A 142 5.48 -8.82 6.56
CA PHE A 142 4.77 -7.67 6.01
C PHE A 142 3.92 -8.06 4.81
N HIS A 143 2.75 -7.45 4.71
CA HIS A 143 2.08 -7.34 3.43
C HIS A 143 2.83 -6.30 2.60
N ALA A 144 3.30 -6.69 1.42
CA ALA A 144 4.10 -5.78 0.60
C ALA A 144 3.32 -4.50 0.24
N PRO A 145 3.99 -3.34 0.22
CA PRO A 145 3.40 -2.09 -0.28
C PRO A 145 3.00 -2.20 -1.76
N THR A 146 2.20 -1.25 -2.23
CA THR A 146 1.82 -1.16 -3.65
C THR A 146 3.05 -1.11 -4.54
N MET A 147 3.14 -2.09 -5.42
CA MET A 147 4.32 -2.32 -6.26
C MET A 147 4.16 -1.69 -7.64
N SER A 148 5.26 -1.14 -8.17
CA SER A 148 5.34 -0.59 -9.53
C SER A 148 4.31 0.52 -9.82
N PHE A 149 4.00 1.31 -8.82
CA PHE A 149 3.13 2.47 -8.92
C PHE A 149 3.71 3.64 -8.10
N PRO A 150 3.69 4.89 -8.61
CA PRO A 150 3.24 5.32 -9.96
C PRO A 150 4.24 4.97 -11.08
N VAL A 151 5.42 4.46 -10.74
CA VAL A 151 6.49 4.13 -11.69
C VAL A 151 6.90 2.67 -11.52
N ALA A 152 7.12 1.98 -12.64
CA ALA A 152 7.62 0.60 -12.62
C ALA A 152 8.95 0.50 -11.84
N GLY A 153 9.09 -0.55 -11.02
CA GLY A 153 10.29 -0.79 -10.20
C GLY A 153 10.36 0.02 -8.91
N THR A 154 9.22 0.56 -8.45
CA THR A 154 9.11 1.28 -7.18
C THR A 154 8.15 0.59 -6.22
N LEU A 155 8.23 0.95 -4.93
CA LEU A 155 7.23 0.61 -3.90
C LEU A 155 6.62 1.90 -3.36
N MET A 156 5.30 2.00 -3.34
CA MET A 156 4.57 3.10 -2.71
C MET A 156 4.20 2.71 -1.28
N VAL A 157 4.82 3.35 -0.32
CA VAL A 157 4.65 3.07 1.10
C VAL A 157 3.76 4.13 1.74
N GLU A 158 2.63 3.70 2.27
CA GLU A 158 1.67 4.51 2.98
C GLU A 158 1.47 3.94 4.39
N PRO A 159 2.21 4.44 5.41
CA PRO A 159 2.14 3.88 6.76
C PRO A 159 0.86 4.28 7.50
N THR A 160 0.12 5.25 7.01
CA THR A 160 -1.04 5.87 7.66
C THR A 160 -0.75 6.47 9.04
N GLU A 161 -1.79 6.87 9.78
CA GLU A 161 -1.70 7.31 11.17
C GLU A 161 -1.74 6.16 12.18
N SER A 162 -2.08 4.95 11.72
CA SER A 162 -2.36 3.81 12.62
C SER A 162 -1.12 3.03 13.02
N GLU A 163 -0.02 3.17 12.30
CA GLU A 163 1.21 2.45 12.61
C GLU A 163 1.98 3.13 13.74
N ASP A 164 2.41 2.37 14.73
CA ASP A 164 3.26 2.86 15.80
C ASP A 164 4.74 2.90 15.39
N LEU A 165 5.56 3.59 16.19
CA LEU A 165 6.99 3.75 15.91
C LEU A 165 7.72 2.40 15.81
N ALA A 166 7.35 1.42 16.64
CA ALA A 166 8.00 0.11 16.62
C ALA A 166 7.74 -0.64 15.31
N GLU A 167 6.52 -0.50 14.75
CA GLU A 167 6.18 -1.09 13.46
C GLU A 167 6.88 -0.36 12.31
N LEU A 168 7.00 0.97 12.36
CA LEU A 168 7.78 1.74 11.38
C LEU A 168 9.25 1.34 11.40
N ASP A 169 9.84 1.18 12.59
CA ASP A 169 11.22 0.71 12.76
C ASP A 169 11.39 -0.70 12.19
N ARG A 170 10.47 -1.61 12.53
CA ARG A 170 10.47 -2.99 12.03
C ARG A 170 10.44 -3.04 10.50
N PHE A 171 9.62 -2.20 9.87
CA PHE A 171 9.55 -2.10 8.41
C PHE A 171 10.87 -1.58 7.82
N CYS A 172 11.40 -0.50 8.36
CA CYS A 172 12.67 0.06 7.90
C CYS A 172 13.82 -0.93 8.04
N ASP A 173 13.90 -1.64 9.17
CA ASP A 173 14.94 -2.65 9.42
C ASP A 173 14.81 -3.84 8.45
N ALA A 174 13.58 -4.28 8.14
CA ALA A 174 13.35 -5.31 7.14
C ALA A 174 13.80 -4.86 5.74
N MET A 175 13.46 -3.64 5.32
CA MET A 175 13.90 -3.09 4.04
C MET A 175 15.42 -2.98 3.93
N LEU A 176 16.08 -2.51 4.99
CA LEU A 176 17.54 -2.42 5.04
C LEU A 176 18.19 -3.82 4.98
N ALA A 177 17.65 -4.79 5.69
CA ALA A 177 18.12 -6.18 5.64
C ALA A 177 17.97 -6.79 4.24
N ILE A 178 16.85 -6.54 3.55
CA ILE A 178 16.62 -6.98 2.17
C ILE A 178 17.63 -6.34 1.21
N VAL A 179 17.97 -5.07 1.39
CA VAL A 179 19.04 -4.41 0.60
C VAL A 179 20.38 -5.10 0.82
N GLU A 180 20.73 -5.44 2.05
CA GLU A 180 21.98 -6.18 2.35
C GLU A 180 21.93 -7.61 1.77
N GLU A 181 20.80 -8.32 1.83
CA GLU A 181 20.63 -9.62 1.16
C GLU A 181 20.86 -9.50 -0.37
N ALA A 182 20.33 -8.46 -1.02
CA ALA A 182 20.54 -8.21 -2.44
C ALA A 182 22.02 -7.96 -2.77
N ARG A 183 22.75 -7.24 -1.91
CA ARG A 183 24.19 -7.04 -2.06
C ARG A 183 25.00 -8.33 -1.88
N MET A 184 24.54 -9.25 -1.04
CA MET A 184 25.14 -10.58 -0.91
C MET A 184 25.03 -11.38 -2.23
N VAL A 185 23.92 -11.22 -2.96
CA VAL A 185 23.78 -11.80 -4.32
C VAL A 185 24.78 -11.14 -5.28
N GLN A 186 24.84 -9.80 -5.28
CA GLN A 186 25.78 -9.04 -6.13
C GLN A 186 27.24 -9.45 -5.89
N SER A 187 27.62 -9.67 -4.64
CA SER A 187 28.99 -10.08 -4.28
C SER A 187 29.31 -11.56 -4.59
N GLY A 188 28.32 -12.33 -5.05
CA GLY A 188 28.48 -13.75 -5.33
C GLY A 188 28.47 -14.65 -4.08
N HIS A 189 28.08 -14.12 -2.91
CA HIS A 189 27.89 -14.92 -1.70
C HIS A 189 26.77 -15.96 -1.89
N TRP A 190 25.69 -15.57 -2.59
CA TRP A 190 24.65 -16.48 -3.08
C TRP A 190 24.56 -16.43 -4.60
N PRO A 191 24.22 -17.56 -5.25
CA PRO A 191 23.96 -17.59 -6.69
C PRO A 191 22.79 -16.67 -7.08
N ALA A 192 22.87 -16.05 -8.24
CA ALA A 192 21.79 -15.17 -8.74
C ALA A 192 20.46 -15.90 -8.95
N ASN A 193 20.51 -17.21 -9.22
CA ASN A 193 19.33 -18.03 -9.49
C ASN A 193 18.89 -18.91 -8.27
N ASP A 194 19.60 -18.82 -7.15
CA ASP A 194 19.23 -19.56 -5.91
C ASP A 194 19.66 -18.78 -4.68
N ASN A 195 18.77 -17.93 -4.17
CA ASN A 195 19.00 -17.06 -3.02
C ASN A 195 17.69 -16.76 -2.29
N PRO A 196 17.74 -16.20 -1.07
CA PRO A 196 16.53 -15.96 -0.26
C PRO A 196 15.49 -15.04 -0.91
N LEU A 197 15.91 -14.11 -1.79
CA LEU A 197 15.01 -13.15 -2.42
C LEU A 197 14.25 -13.78 -3.60
N ILE A 198 14.96 -14.45 -4.50
CA ILE A 198 14.35 -15.14 -5.66
C ILE A 198 13.39 -16.25 -5.20
N ASN A 199 13.74 -16.96 -4.11
CA ASN A 199 12.95 -18.08 -3.59
C ASN A 199 11.82 -17.65 -2.64
N ALA A 200 11.73 -16.38 -2.31
CA ALA A 200 10.64 -15.83 -1.49
C ALA A 200 9.28 -15.89 -2.23
N PRO A 201 8.16 -16.02 -1.50
CA PRO A 201 8.08 -16.25 -0.07
C PRO A 201 8.35 -17.71 0.31
N HIS A 202 8.81 -17.94 1.55
CA HIS A 202 9.05 -19.27 2.08
C HIS A 202 7.84 -19.75 2.90
N PRO A 203 6.89 -20.49 2.30
CA PRO A 203 5.69 -20.95 2.99
C PRO A 203 5.99 -22.05 4.00
N ALA A 204 5.02 -22.35 4.89
CA ALA A 204 5.15 -23.38 5.91
C ALA A 204 5.53 -24.76 5.34
N ALA A 205 5.06 -25.11 4.14
CA ALA A 205 5.43 -26.35 3.46
C ALA A 205 6.94 -26.47 3.20
N ARG A 206 7.63 -25.35 2.91
CA ARG A 206 9.10 -25.32 2.76
C ARG A 206 9.80 -25.51 4.10
N LEU A 207 9.24 -24.95 5.16
CA LEU A 207 9.81 -25.06 6.51
C LEU A 207 9.83 -26.51 7.02
N VAL A 208 8.78 -27.29 6.76
CA VAL A 208 8.62 -28.65 7.24
C VAL A 208 9.11 -29.72 6.24
N ALA A 209 9.63 -29.33 5.08
CA ALA A 209 10.19 -30.27 4.11
C ALA A 209 11.41 -31.00 4.67
N ASP A 210 11.58 -32.28 4.33
CA ASP A 210 12.71 -33.09 4.80
C ASP A 210 14.04 -32.56 4.27
N GLU A 211 14.06 -32.08 3.01
CA GLU A 211 15.26 -31.58 2.35
C GLU A 211 15.27 -30.06 2.25
N TRP A 212 16.48 -29.50 2.36
CA TRP A 212 16.77 -28.09 2.13
C TRP A 212 18.04 -27.97 1.30
N ASN A 213 17.88 -27.82 0.00
CA ASN A 213 18.98 -27.83 -0.96
C ASN A 213 19.36 -26.40 -1.45
N HIS A 214 19.23 -25.39 -0.57
CA HIS A 214 19.57 -23.99 -0.88
C HIS A 214 20.91 -23.59 -0.25
N PRO A 215 21.66 -22.63 -0.83
CA PRO A 215 22.95 -22.16 -0.31
C PRO A 215 22.82 -21.26 0.93
N TYR A 216 21.65 -21.13 1.49
CA TYR A 216 21.34 -20.39 2.72
C TYR A 216 20.56 -21.27 3.69
N SER A 217 20.57 -20.91 4.97
CA SER A 217 19.89 -21.74 5.98
C SER A 217 18.38 -21.64 5.91
N ARG A 218 17.69 -22.68 6.31
CA ARG A 218 16.23 -22.71 6.45
C ARG A 218 15.72 -21.61 7.38
N GLU A 219 16.46 -21.35 8.46
CA GLU A 219 16.18 -20.28 9.40
C GLU A 219 16.20 -18.90 8.70
N LEU A 220 17.25 -18.61 7.93
CA LEU A 220 17.33 -17.35 7.16
C LEU A 220 16.20 -17.23 6.12
N GLY A 221 15.88 -18.32 5.45
CA GLY A 221 14.78 -18.34 4.48
C GLY A 221 13.45 -18.03 5.14
N CYS A 222 13.09 -18.83 6.16
CA CYS A 222 11.75 -18.84 6.75
C CYS A 222 11.55 -17.83 7.90
N TYR A 223 12.63 -17.43 8.58
CA TYR A 223 12.59 -16.55 9.76
C TYR A 223 13.67 -15.45 9.69
N PRO A 224 13.76 -14.67 8.61
CA PRO A 224 14.83 -13.68 8.47
C PRO A 224 14.82 -12.62 9.56
N GLY A 225 13.64 -12.30 10.07
CA GLY A 225 13.44 -11.29 11.12
C GLY A 225 13.90 -11.69 12.51
N MET A 226 14.20 -12.99 12.79
CA MET A 226 14.64 -13.40 14.14
C MET A 226 15.92 -12.71 14.57
N ARG A 227 16.83 -12.42 13.64
CA ARG A 227 18.08 -11.68 13.91
C ARG A 227 17.85 -10.22 14.27
N LEU A 228 16.68 -9.68 13.89
CA LEU A 228 16.23 -8.31 14.16
C LEU A 228 15.20 -8.25 15.29
N GLY A 229 14.96 -9.36 16.01
CA GLY A 229 13.89 -9.45 17.01
C GLY A 229 12.47 -9.46 16.44
N ILE A 230 12.34 -9.59 15.12
CA ILE A 230 11.06 -9.61 14.42
C ILE A 230 10.45 -11.01 14.50
N GLN A 231 9.25 -11.13 15.08
CA GLN A 231 8.50 -12.39 15.09
C GLN A 231 7.62 -12.49 13.84
N ARG A 232 7.75 -13.59 13.10
CA ARG A 232 6.89 -13.91 11.96
C ARG A 232 5.62 -14.60 12.43
N CYS A 233 4.47 -14.18 11.94
CA CYS A 233 3.24 -14.97 12.01
C CYS A 233 3.25 -16.03 10.91
N LEU A 234 3.40 -17.30 11.29
CA LEU A 234 3.41 -18.47 10.37
C LEU A 234 2.06 -18.70 9.66
N LEU A 235 1.01 -17.97 10.01
CA LEU A 235 -0.33 -18.14 9.44
C LEU A 235 -0.49 -17.49 8.06
N TYR A 236 0.47 -16.73 7.58
CA TYR A 236 0.48 -16.18 6.22
C TYR A 236 0.99 -17.25 5.23
N THR A 237 0.17 -18.24 4.96
CA THR A 237 0.59 -19.41 4.16
C THR A 237 0.10 -19.39 2.72
N SER A 238 -0.63 -18.38 2.29
CA SER A 238 -1.07 -18.31 0.89
C SER A 238 -1.53 -16.91 0.54
N PRO A 239 -1.04 -16.30 -0.54
CA PRO A 239 -1.81 -15.24 -1.19
C PRO A 239 -3.05 -15.91 -1.79
N SER A 240 -4.22 -15.51 -1.30
CA SER A 240 -5.51 -15.82 -1.93
C SER A 240 -5.63 -15.12 -3.26
#